data_4bfba481a03925c95f4e29c7fd73555d
#
_entry.id   4bfba481a03925c95f4e29c7fd73555d
#
_cell.length_a   1.000
_cell.length_b   1.000
_cell.length_c   1.000
_cell.angle_alpha   90.00
_cell.angle_beta   90.00
_cell.angle_gamma   90.00
#
_symmetry.space_group_name_H-M   'P 1'
#
loop_
_entity.id
_entity.type
_entity.pdbx_description
1 polymer ?
#
loop_
_entity_poly.entity_id
_entity_poly.type
_entity_poly.pdbx_seq_one_letter_code
_entity_poly.pdbx_strand_id
1 'polypeptide(L)'
;MSRTLASRAPVRASKVTSLTLDLPCKYTAVPIPGHPKAQMGTGYVPVLEIPSELKDWMEVNPRVPNTSVTGIVTGPVPAAIRKTLWEDPEMMAVMNAGLFLLVDSAESYNAKGGESRVRMRMIDRDQHGLVNGGHTFATILDAASRASDDQLSKMGRAQVRLHVMRGLDPETVVEIAQGLNRSKQVKDTSLRNLDNQFDALKSAMKGRQGEDQIAYYEGDSGDVDIAEVLAYLEMFNLDRYPLGAHPHNLYGRRYNAMKQFDEDIDSNPKAIQLLMKKMPDILVLSDRIRETTLATCDEATIVRFQIGRAKSGDRRVRSPENRNTPLHFLGKSMDGNPPGAWLYPMLAAFRANVLWNSSTGKFAWKVPVDQLLEAVAPMLVATCVKEHQDNQGKPEFVAKRSSAYQICAMHVNEYLNVREIKELRAQAAKR
;
A
#
# COMPACT_ATOMS: atom_id res chain seq x y z
N MET A 1 8.23 47.32 -24.91
CA MET A 1 7.98 46.01 -25.57
C MET A 1 6.91 45.27 -24.79
N SER A 2 5.69 45.39 -25.31
CA SER A 2 4.49 44.77 -24.70
C SER A 2 4.49 43.25 -24.88
N ARG A 3 4.32 42.53 -23.78
CA ARG A 3 4.01 41.10 -23.83
C ARG A 3 2.50 40.91 -23.84
N THR A 4 2.03 40.40 -24.94
CA THR A 4 0.65 40.05 -25.25
C THR A 4 0.20 38.91 -24.32
N LEU A 5 -0.83 39.14 -23.54
CA LEU A 5 -1.55 38.13 -22.75
C LEU A 5 -2.30 37.21 -23.72
N ALA A 6 -1.94 35.93 -23.69
CA ALA A 6 -2.67 34.91 -24.44
C ALA A 6 -4.09 34.77 -23.90
N SER A 7 -5.04 34.96 -24.78
CA SER A 7 -6.48 34.81 -24.56
C SER A 7 -6.79 33.37 -24.12
N ARG A 8 -7.37 33.25 -22.93
CA ARG A 8 -8.00 32.00 -22.49
C ARG A 8 -9.21 31.74 -23.41
N ALA A 9 -9.25 30.56 -24.03
CA ALA A 9 -10.40 30.07 -24.76
C ALA A 9 -11.66 30.10 -23.87
N PRO A 10 -12.84 30.42 -24.41
CA PRO A 10 -14.06 30.47 -23.63
C PRO A 10 -14.40 29.06 -23.12
N VAL A 11 -14.56 28.93 -21.80
CA VAL A 11 -15.17 27.76 -21.16
C VAL A 11 -16.55 27.58 -21.81
N ARG A 12 -16.76 26.46 -22.49
CA ARG A 12 -18.08 26.07 -23.01
C ARG A 12 -19.05 26.07 -21.83
N ALA A 13 -20.01 26.97 -21.86
CA ALA A 13 -21.15 26.93 -20.94
C ALA A 13 -21.85 25.58 -21.10
N SER A 14 -21.74 24.71 -20.10
CA SER A 14 -22.46 23.45 -20.05
C SER A 14 -23.94 23.80 -19.91
N LYS A 15 -24.78 23.30 -20.81
CA LYS A 15 -26.23 23.33 -20.63
C LYS A 15 -26.54 22.69 -19.28
N VAL A 16 -27.22 23.41 -18.39
CA VAL A 16 -27.75 22.89 -17.12
C VAL A 16 -28.73 21.77 -17.48
N THR A 17 -28.27 20.54 -17.47
CA THR A 17 -29.11 19.37 -17.67
C THR A 17 -29.44 18.83 -16.26
N SER A 18 -30.71 18.92 -15.87
CA SER A 18 -31.19 18.23 -14.68
C SER A 18 -31.30 16.75 -14.99
N LEU A 19 -30.95 15.89 -14.01
CA LEU A 19 -31.19 14.45 -14.05
C LEU A 19 -32.26 14.09 -13.03
N THR A 20 -33.27 13.32 -13.43
CA THR A 20 -34.25 12.72 -12.54
C THR A 20 -34.08 11.20 -12.59
N LEU A 21 -33.82 10.59 -11.45
CA LEU A 21 -33.77 9.15 -11.27
C LEU A 21 -35.06 8.69 -10.59
N ASP A 22 -35.63 7.58 -11.03
CA ASP A 22 -36.81 6.97 -10.46
C ASP A 22 -36.55 5.47 -10.27
N LEU A 23 -36.25 5.06 -9.04
CA LEU A 23 -35.72 3.73 -8.75
C LEU A 23 -36.67 2.91 -7.87
N PRO A 24 -36.82 1.62 -8.14
CA PRO A 24 -37.56 0.71 -7.25
C PRO A 24 -36.78 0.54 -5.95
N CYS A 25 -37.23 1.24 -4.90
CA CYS A 25 -36.53 1.30 -3.64
C CYS A 25 -37.49 1.65 -2.50
N LYS A 26 -37.52 0.81 -1.47
CA LYS A 26 -38.10 1.21 -0.18
C LYS A 26 -37.12 2.13 0.52
N TYR A 27 -37.36 3.42 0.41
CA TYR A 27 -36.47 4.46 0.90
C TYR A 27 -36.97 5.06 2.20
N THR A 28 -36.08 5.21 3.18
CA THR A 28 -36.38 5.86 4.45
C THR A 28 -35.36 6.95 4.70
N ALA A 29 -35.82 8.16 4.96
CA ALA A 29 -34.98 9.32 5.25
C ALA A 29 -35.14 9.79 6.68
N VAL A 30 -34.03 10.23 7.28
CA VAL A 30 -33.98 10.83 8.62
C VAL A 30 -33.24 12.15 8.56
N PRO A 31 -33.56 13.12 9.46
CA PRO A 31 -32.79 14.36 9.58
C PRO A 31 -31.33 14.08 9.96
N ILE A 32 -30.40 14.86 9.42
CA ILE A 32 -29.00 14.81 9.82
C ILE A 32 -28.80 15.66 11.08
N PRO A 33 -28.32 15.11 12.21
CA PRO A 33 -28.06 15.87 13.42
C PRO A 33 -27.10 17.03 13.17
N GLY A 34 -27.41 18.22 13.70
CA GLY A 34 -26.60 19.42 13.47
C GLY A 34 -26.85 20.14 12.14
N HIS A 35 -27.59 19.55 11.20
CA HIS A 35 -27.92 20.11 9.89
C HIS A 35 -29.45 20.16 9.67
N PRO A 36 -30.18 21.15 10.20
CA PRO A 36 -31.64 21.12 10.31
C PRO A 36 -32.39 21.06 8.97
N LYS A 37 -31.76 21.45 7.86
CA LYS A 37 -32.31 21.37 6.51
C LYS A 37 -31.91 20.08 5.79
N ALA A 38 -30.92 19.37 6.30
CA ALA A 38 -30.37 18.20 5.63
C ALA A 38 -31.04 16.91 6.10
N GLN A 39 -31.16 15.98 5.17
CA GLN A 39 -31.65 14.63 5.43
C GLN A 39 -30.76 13.61 4.75
N MET A 40 -30.64 12.46 5.39
CA MET A 40 -30.00 11.28 4.82
C MET A 40 -31.02 10.15 4.79
N GLY A 41 -31.14 9.51 3.64
CA GLY A 41 -31.98 8.34 3.49
C GLY A 41 -31.21 7.14 2.97
N THR A 42 -31.75 5.96 3.19
CA THR A 42 -31.15 4.71 2.73
C THR A 42 -32.19 3.74 2.22
N GLY A 43 -31.77 2.86 1.33
CA GLY A 43 -32.57 1.77 0.78
C GLY A 43 -31.70 0.81 -0.03
N TYR A 44 -32.34 -0.15 -0.68
CA TYR A 44 -31.67 -1.12 -1.56
C TYR A 44 -32.29 -1.02 -2.96
N VAL A 45 -31.43 -1.08 -3.99
CA VAL A 45 -31.83 -1.00 -5.39
C VAL A 45 -31.29 -2.21 -6.14
N PRO A 46 -32.08 -2.88 -6.99
CA PRO A 46 -31.57 -3.91 -7.89
C PRO A 46 -30.45 -3.35 -8.76
N VAL A 47 -29.33 -4.05 -8.86
CA VAL A 47 -28.14 -3.52 -9.56
C VAL A 47 -28.41 -3.24 -11.04
N LEU A 48 -29.31 -3.97 -11.67
CA LEU A 48 -29.67 -3.79 -13.09
C LEU A 48 -30.61 -2.57 -13.34
N GLU A 49 -31.18 -2.00 -12.27
CA GLU A 49 -32.05 -0.82 -12.33
C GLU A 49 -31.25 0.50 -12.17
N ILE A 50 -29.93 0.43 -12.00
CA ILE A 50 -29.10 1.61 -11.84
C ILE A 50 -28.88 2.26 -13.20
N PRO A 51 -29.32 3.53 -13.39
CA PRO A 51 -29.25 4.20 -14.68
C PRO A 51 -27.82 4.54 -15.08
N SER A 52 -27.46 4.26 -16.33
CA SER A 52 -26.15 4.56 -16.89
C SER A 52 -25.85 6.06 -16.94
N GLU A 53 -26.87 6.91 -16.97
CA GLU A 53 -26.79 8.38 -17.01
C GLU A 53 -26.11 8.96 -15.76
N LEU A 54 -26.09 8.23 -14.67
CA LEU A 54 -25.39 8.63 -13.45
C LEU A 54 -23.85 8.78 -13.66
N LYS A 55 -23.29 8.17 -14.71
CA LYS A 55 -21.89 8.37 -15.12
C LYS A 55 -21.54 9.83 -15.40
N ASP A 56 -22.50 10.62 -15.88
CA ASP A 56 -22.32 12.02 -16.21
C ASP A 56 -22.57 12.96 -15.00
N TRP A 57 -22.72 12.38 -13.80
CA TRP A 57 -22.98 13.05 -12.52
C TRP A 57 -21.98 12.58 -11.45
N MET A 58 -20.70 12.58 -11.80
CA MET A 58 -19.61 12.14 -10.92
C MET A 58 -18.59 13.25 -10.62
N GLU A 59 -18.86 14.49 -10.96
CA GLU A 59 -17.95 15.63 -10.74
C GLU A 59 -17.65 15.83 -9.24
N VAL A 60 -18.64 15.57 -8.39
CA VAL A 60 -18.50 15.62 -6.91
C VAL A 60 -17.69 14.44 -6.33
N ASN A 61 -17.30 13.47 -7.16
CA ASN A 61 -16.52 12.30 -6.71
C ASN A 61 -15.02 12.50 -6.98
N PRO A 62 -14.18 12.63 -5.97
CA PRO A 62 -12.74 12.84 -6.16
C PRO A 62 -11.99 11.62 -6.70
N ARG A 63 -12.67 10.46 -6.82
CA ARG A 63 -12.08 9.21 -7.29
C ARG A 63 -12.70 8.75 -8.60
N VAL A 64 -11.92 8.83 -9.67
CA VAL A 64 -12.29 8.30 -10.98
C VAL A 64 -11.88 6.83 -11.07
N PRO A 65 -12.76 5.91 -11.45
CA PRO A 65 -12.41 4.51 -11.67
C PRO A 65 -11.38 4.34 -12.79
N ASN A 66 -10.37 3.50 -12.55
CA ASN A 66 -9.39 3.17 -13.58
C ASN A 66 -9.99 2.19 -14.59
N THR A 67 -9.84 2.49 -15.88
CA THR A 67 -10.23 1.62 -16.96
C THR A 67 -9.02 1.17 -17.77
N SER A 68 -9.07 -0.06 -18.31
CA SER A 68 -8.10 -0.55 -19.28
C SER A 68 -8.30 0.12 -20.64
N VAL A 69 -7.37 -0.10 -21.58
CA VAL A 69 -7.50 0.35 -22.99
C VAL A 69 -8.78 -0.19 -23.64
N THR A 70 -9.30 -1.33 -23.19
CA THR A 70 -10.55 -1.95 -23.65
C THR A 70 -11.79 -1.50 -22.88
N GLY A 71 -11.66 -0.48 -22.02
CA GLY A 71 -12.76 0.06 -21.22
C GLY A 71 -13.18 -0.78 -20.01
N ILE A 72 -12.46 -1.87 -19.69
CA ILE A 72 -12.76 -2.70 -18.53
C ILE A 72 -12.32 -1.96 -17.25
N VAL A 73 -13.20 -1.90 -16.26
CA VAL A 73 -12.86 -1.37 -14.93
C VAL A 73 -11.88 -2.32 -14.23
N THR A 74 -10.66 -1.85 -13.96
CA THR A 74 -9.55 -2.67 -13.48
C THR A 74 -9.20 -2.40 -12.02
N GLY A 75 -8.60 -3.39 -11.37
CA GLY A 75 -8.11 -3.32 -9.99
C GLY A 75 -8.71 -4.39 -9.09
N PRO A 76 -8.16 -4.58 -7.88
CA PRO A 76 -8.61 -5.63 -6.95
C PRO A 76 -10.06 -5.42 -6.49
N VAL A 77 -10.48 -4.18 -6.22
CA VAL A 77 -11.85 -3.87 -5.78
C VAL A 77 -12.88 -4.16 -6.87
N PRO A 78 -12.74 -3.67 -8.13
CA PRO A 78 -13.62 -4.07 -9.22
C PRO A 78 -13.64 -5.57 -9.47
N ALA A 79 -12.51 -6.28 -9.36
CA ALA A 79 -12.48 -7.72 -9.54
C ALA A 79 -13.31 -8.45 -8.46
N ALA A 80 -13.19 -8.05 -7.19
CA ALA A 80 -13.98 -8.61 -6.10
C ALA A 80 -15.48 -8.35 -6.28
N ILE A 81 -15.87 -7.10 -6.64
CA ILE A 81 -17.27 -6.74 -6.91
C ILE A 81 -17.83 -7.59 -8.06
N ARG A 82 -17.10 -7.74 -9.16
CA ARG A 82 -17.53 -8.54 -10.31
C ARG A 82 -17.70 -10.01 -9.93
N LYS A 83 -16.80 -10.56 -9.13
CA LYS A 83 -16.91 -11.91 -8.60
C LYS A 83 -18.21 -12.08 -7.80
N THR A 84 -18.47 -11.18 -6.86
CA THR A 84 -19.71 -11.20 -6.06
C THR A 84 -20.95 -11.14 -6.94
N LEU A 85 -21.00 -10.26 -7.93
CA LEU A 85 -22.13 -10.13 -8.85
C LEU A 85 -22.45 -11.40 -9.64
N TRP A 86 -21.43 -12.17 -10.01
CA TRP A 86 -21.56 -13.35 -10.86
C TRP A 86 -21.66 -14.68 -10.09
N GLU A 87 -21.05 -14.75 -8.89
CA GLU A 87 -20.98 -15.99 -8.12
C GLU A 87 -21.93 -16.00 -6.93
N ASP A 88 -22.08 -14.89 -6.21
CA ASP A 88 -22.88 -14.77 -4.99
C ASP A 88 -23.60 -13.41 -4.92
N PRO A 89 -24.56 -13.15 -5.85
CA PRO A 89 -25.18 -11.85 -6.05
C PRO A 89 -25.93 -11.30 -4.81
N GLU A 90 -26.51 -12.15 -3.97
CA GLU A 90 -27.21 -11.75 -2.76
C GLU A 90 -26.27 -11.11 -1.73
N MET A 91 -24.99 -11.46 -1.74
CA MET A 91 -23.99 -10.87 -0.86
C MET A 91 -23.61 -9.45 -1.25
N MET A 92 -23.98 -8.98 -2.43
CA MET A 92 -23.68 -7.62 -2.87
C MET A 92 -24.22 -6.55 -1.92
N ALA A 93 -25.44 -6.73 -1.41
CA ALA A 93 -26.08 -5.83 -0.46
C ALA A 93 -25.35 -5.74 0.90
N VAL A 94 -24.63 -6.80 1.29
CA VAL A 94 -23.95 -6.91 2.58
C VAL A 94 -22.48 -6.53 2.47
N MET A 95 -21.78 -7.04 1.45
CA MET A 95 -20.34 -6.89 1.29
C MET A 95 -19.94 -5.55 0.64
N ASN A 96 -20.85 -4.84 -0.02
CA ASN A 96 -20.57 -3.57 -0.67
C ASN A 96 -21.07 -2.38 0.14
N ALA A 97 -20.26 -1.32 0.26
CA ALA A 97 -20.63 -0.11 0.99
C ALA A 97 -21.78 0.66 0.33
N GLY A 98 -22.06 0.42 -0.95
CA GLY A 98 -23.17 1.04 -1.67
C GLY A 98 -22.78 2.27 -2.49
N LEU A 99 -23.81 2.98 -2.94
CA LEU A 99 -23.72 4.21 -3.71
C LEU A 99 -24.19 5.38 -2.84
N PHE A 100 -23.41 6.45 -2.77
CA PHE A 100 -23.72 7.66 -2.02
C PHE A 100 -24.03 8.79 -2.98
N LEU A 101 -25.28 9.24 -2.99
CA LEU A 101 -25.77 10.30 -3.87
C LEU A 101 -26.05 11.58 -3.10
N LEU A 102 -25.64 12.69 -3.66
CA LEU A 102 -26.05 14.05 -3.28
C LEU A 102 -27.11 14.50 -4.27
N VAL A 103 -28.27 14.94 -3.80
CA VAL A 103 -29.42 15.30 -4.63
C VAL A 103 -30.07 16.59 -4.14
N ASP A 104 -30.73 17.30 -5.07
CA ASP A 104 -31.59 18.46 -4.76
C ASP A 104 -32.83 18.02 -3.98
N SER A 105 -33.49 16.97 -4.47
CA SER A 105 -34.68 16.44 -3.83
C SER A 105 -34.77 14.91 -3.93
N ALA A 106 -35.43 14.28 -2.96
CA ALA A 106 -35.72 12.86 -2.93
C ALA A 106 -37.09 12.62 -2.27
N GLU A 107 -37.96 11.92 -2.97
CA GLU A 107 -39.32 11.65 -2.54
C GLU A 107 -39.66 10.17 -2.69
N SER A 108 -40.15 9.56 -1.61
CA SER A 108 -40.70 8.20 -1.64
C SER A 108 -42.16 8.23 -2.08
N TYR A 109 -42.54 7.29 -2.90
CA TYR A 109 -43.94 7.09 -3.28
C TYR A 109 -44.21 5.61 -3.60
N ASN A 110 -45.49 5.24 -3.65
CA ASN A 110 -45.90 3.92 -4.12
C ASN A 110 -46.42 4.06 -5.56
N ALA A 111 -45.81 3.30 -6.47
CA ALA A 111 -46.26 3.22 -7.85
C ALA A 111 -47.59 2.43 -7.98
N LYS A 112 -48.22 2.52 -9.17
CA LYS A 112 -49.37 1.68 -9.49
C LYS A 112 -48.97 0.20 -9.36
N GLY A 113 -49.64 -0.53 -8.48
CA GLY A 113 -49.28 -1.92 -8.13
C GLY A 113 -48.62 -2.07 -6.76
N GLY A 114 -48.40 -0.99 -6.01
CA GLY A 114 -47.90 -1.00 -4.63
C GLY A 114 -46.40 -1.09 -4.50
N GLU A 115 -45.66 -1.04 -5.59
CA GLU A 115 -44.18 -1.01 -5.57
C GLU A 115 -43.70 0.31 -4.96
N SER A 116 -42.83 0.21 -3.94
CA SER A 116 -42.19 1.38 -3.33
C SER A 116 -41.09 1.89 -4.24
N ARG A 117 -41.10 3.18 -4.55
CA ARG A 117 -40.10 3.83 -5.41
C ARG A 117 -39.58 5.10 -4.76
N VAL A 118 -38.39 5.49 -5.15
CA VAL A 118 -37.78 6.79 -4.80
C VAL A 118 -37.51 7.57 -6.06
N ARG A 119 -38.02 8.82 -6.11
CA ARG A 119 -37.70 9.78 -7.16
C ARG A 119 -36.70 10.79 -6.62
N MET A 120 -35.59 10.94 -7.33
CA MET A 120 -34.48 11.83 -6.96
C MET A 120 -34.19 12.79 -8.09
N ARG A 121 -33.90 14.05 -7.78
CA ARG A 121 -33.57 15.08 -8.76
C ARG A 121 -32.19 15.65 -8.46
N MET A 122 -31.39 15.83 -9.49
CA MET A 122 -30.09 16.51 -9.50
C MET A 122 -30.15 17.66 -10.51
N ILE A 123 -29.69 18.85 -10.13
CA ILE A 123 -29.83 20.08 -10.93
C ILE A 123 -28.53 20.83 -11.14
N ASP A 124 -27.49 20.45 -10.39
CA ASP A 124 -26.18 21.08 -10.43
C ASP A 124 -25.10 20.00 -10.24
N ARG A 125 -24.24 19.84 -11.24
CA ARG A 125 -23.21 18.80 -11.25
C ARG A 125 -22.07 19.05 -10.25
N ASP A 126 -21.87 20.30 -9.86
CA ASP A 126 -20.84 20.68 -8.89
C ASP A 126 -21.30 20.40 -7.43
N GLN A 127 -22.61 20.19 -7.22
CA GLN A 127 -23.21 19.96 -5.92
C GLN A 127 -23.93 18.60 -5.80
N HIS A 128 -24.41 18.06 -6.91
CA HIS A 128 -25.22 16.83 -6.95
C HIS A 128 -24.55 15.77 -7.79
N GLY A 129 -24.75 14.51 -7.40
CA GLY A 129 -24.20 13.37 -8.11
C GLY A 129 -23.74 12.24 -7.21
N LEU A 130 -22.98 11.31 -7.77
CA LEU A 130 -22.40 10.17 -7.07
C LEU A 130 -21.11 10.58 -6.35
N VAL A 131 -21.20 10.89 -5.05
CA VAL A 131 -20.06 11.35 -4.24
C VAL A 131 -19.14 10.22 -3.80
N ASN A 132 -19.66 9.00 -3.62
CA ASN A 132 -18.87 7.80 -3.31
C ASN A 132 -19.55 6.56 -3.91
N GLY A 133 -18.76 5.50 -4.13
CA GLY A 133 -19.24 4.27 -4.80
C GLY A 133 -18.98 4.25 -6.31
N GLY A 134 -18.13 5.15 -6.85
CA GLY A 134 -17.82 5.22 -8.29
C GLY A 134 -17.27 3.90 -8.85
N HIS A 135 -16.38 3.20 -8.13
CA HIS A 135 -15.90 1.88 -8.54
C HIS A 135 -17.04 0.84 -8.55
N THR A 136 -17.93 0.87 -7.57
CA THR A 136 -19.11 -0.01 -7.51
C THR A 136 -20.00 0.23 -8.72
N PHE A 137 -20.36 1.48 -8.98
CA PHE A 137 -21.21 1.89 -10.10
C PHE A 137 -20.60 1.47 -11.45
N ALA A 138 -19.34 1.86 -11.70
CA ALA A 138 -18.67 1.53 -12.95
C ALA A 138 -18.53 0.01 -13.16
N THR A 139 -18.26 -0.74 -12.08
CA THR A 139 -18.13 -2.22 -12.16
C THR A 139 -19.47 -2.89 -12.43
N ILE A 140 -20.57 -2.39 -11.86
CA ILE A 140 -21.93 -2.91 -12.15
C ILE A 140 -22.23 -2.75 -13.62
N LEU A 141 -22.01 -1.56 -14.20
CA LEU A 141 -22.25 -1.31 -15.62
C LEU A 141 -21.36 -2.17 -16.53
N ASP A 142 -20.05 -2.25 -16.21
CA ASP A 142 -19.10 -3.07 -16.96
C ASP A 142 -19.46 -4.56 -16.87
N ALA A 143 -19.80 -5.06 -15.70
CA ALA A 143 -20.22 -6.45 -15.49
C ALA A 143 -21.49 -6.79 -16.26
N ALA A 144 -22.50 -5.94 -16.22
CA ALA A 144 -23.76 -6.13 -16.95
C ALA A 144 -23.54 -6.12 -18.48
N SER A 145 -22.68 -5.24 -18.98
CA SER A 145 -22.40 -5.15 -20.44
C SER A 145 -21.65 -6.34 -21.02
N ARG A 146 -21.03 -7.17 -20.17
CA ARG A 146 -20.18 -8.32 -20.57
C ARG A 146 -20.73 -9.65 -20.08
N ALA A 147 -21.82 -9.62 -19.33
CA ALA A 147 -22.40 -10.80 -18.72
C ALA A 147 -23.04 -11.72 -19.77
N SER A 148 -22.89 -13.04 -19.60
CA SER A 148 -23.73 -14.03 -20.27
C SER A 148 -25.16 -13.97 -19.73
N ASP A 149 -26.11 -14.63 -20.42
CA ASP A 149 -27.51 -14.67 -19.98
C ASP A 149 -27.65 -15.28 -18.56
N ASP A 150 -26.86 -16.30 -18.23
CA ASP A 150 -26.81 -16.88 -16.88
C ASP A 150 -26.30 -15.87 -15.85
N GLN A 151 -25.24 -15.12 -16.18
CA GLN A 151 -24.69 -14.09 -15.30
C GLN A 151 -25.67 -12.92 -15.12
N LEU A 152 -26.36 -12.47 -16.18
CA LEU A 152 -27.41 -11.44 -16.09
C LEU A 152 -28.56 -11.91 -15.20
N SER A 153 -29.00 -13.15 -15.34
CA SER A 153 -30.02 -13.75 -14.50
C SER A 153 -29.62 -13.76 -13.02
N LYS A 154 -28.36 -14.09 -12.72
CA LYS A 154 -27.79 -14.00 -11.36
C LYS A 154 -27.75 -12.56 -10.87
N MET A 155 -27.24 -11.63 -11.67
CA MET A 155 -27.20 -10.20 -11.33
C MET A 155 -28.58 -9.61 -11.05
N GLY A 156 -29.65 -10.14 -11.65
CA GLY A 156 -31.03 -9.74 -11.36
C GLY A 156 -31.44 -9.95 -9.90
N ARG A 157 -30.75 -10.81 -9.13
CA ARG A 157 -30.96 -11.01 -7.69
C ARG A 157 -30.09 -10.11 -6.82
N ALA A 158 -29.08 -9.47 -7.39
CA ALA A 158 -28.18 -8.59 -6.66
C ALA A 158 -28.84 -7.24 -6.36
N GLN A 159 -28.65 -6.79 -5.14
CA GLN A 159 -29.06 -5.44 -4.71
C GLN A 159 -27.85 -4.68 -4.19
N VAL A 160 -27.82 -3.37 -4.43
CA VAL A 160 -26.83 -2.49 -3.86
C VAL A 160 -27.48 -1.48 -2.91
N ARG A 161 -26.79 -1.16 -1.84
CA ARG A 161 -27.23 -0.14 -0.89
C ARG A 161 -27.14 1.24 -1.54
N LEU A 162 -28.21 2.01 -1.35
CA LEU A 162 -28.31 3.39 -1.82
C LEU A 162 -28.37 4.31 -0.59
N HIS A 163 -27.45 5.28 -0.52
CA HIS A 163 -27.46 6.36 0.46
C HIS A 163 -27.72 7.67 -0.28
N VAL A 164 -28.73 8.41 0.13
CA VAL A 164 -29.14 9.65 -0.52
C VAL A 164 -29.12 10.79 0.50
N MET A 165 -28.37 11.83 0.22
CA MET A 165 -28.26 13.03 1.06
C MET A 165 -28.81 14.23 0.29
N ARG A 166 -29.56 15.10 1.00
CA ARG A 166 -30.12 16.34 0.44
C ARG A 166 -30.10 17.47 1.45
N GLY A 167 -30.20 18.72 0.98
CA GLY A 167 -30.29 19.91 1.83
C GLY A 167 -29.01 20.28 2.54
N LEU A 168 -27.85 19.83 2.03
CA LEU A 168 -26.52 20.18 2.48
C LEU A 168 -26.02 21.45 1.77
N ASP A 169 -25.26 22.27 2.46
CA ASP A 169 -24.57 23.40 1.84
C ASP A 169 -23.31 22.94 1.06
N PRO A 170 -22.83 23.75 0.10
CA PRO A 170 -21.71 23.37 -0.77
C PRO A 170 -20.40 23.07 -0.01
N GLU A 171 -20.14 23.73 1.12
CA GLU A 171 -18.93 23.51 1.92
C GLU A 171 -19.00 22.13 2.58
N THR A 172 -20.13 21.80 3.18
CA THR A 172 -20.40 20.48 3.79
C THR A 172 -20.33 19.36 2.74
N VAL A 173 -20.77 19.60 1.50
CA VAL A 173 -20.66 18.62 0.40
C VAL A 173 -19.20 18.27 0.13
N VAL A 174 -18.30 19.26 0.08
CA VAL A 174 -16.86 19.04 -0.11
C VAL A 174 -16.27 18.23 1.05
N GLU A 175 -16.63 18.54 2.29
CA GLU A 175 -16.17 17.81 3.47
C GLU A 175 -16.66 16.36 3.48
N ILE A 176 -17.92 16.12 3.13
CA ILE A 176 -18.50 14.77 3.01
C ILE A 176 -17.78 13.98 1.91
N ALA A 177 -17.57 14.58 0.73
CA ALA A 177 -16.85 13.94 -0.37
C ALA A 177 -15.44 13.53 0.05
N GLN A 178 -14.74 14.40 0.78
CA GLN A 178 -13.43 14.10 1.33
C GLN A 178 -13.49 13.03 2.43
N GLY A 179 -14.43 13.14 3.37
CA GLY A 179 -14.61 12.21 4.48
C GLY A 179 -14.94 10.78 4.02
N LEU A 180 -15.95 10.64 3.16
CA LEU A 180 -16.36 9.34 2.60
C LEU A 180 -15.26 8.70 1.72
N ASN A 181 -14.46 9.51 1.04
CA ASN A 181 -13.37 9.01 0.20
C ASN A 181 -12.04 8.88 0.96
N ARG A 182 -11.91 9.49 2.12
CA ARG A 182 -10.81 9.25 3.07
C ARG A 182 -11.07 8.07 4.00
N SER A 183 -12.29 7.54 4.04
CA SER A 183 -12.53 6.28 4.76
C SER A 183 -11.53 5.26 4.21
N LYS A 184 -10.51 5.00 5.00
CA LYS A 184 -9.42 4.11 4.62
C LYS A 184 -10.04 2.74 4.36
N GLN A 185 -9.77 2.18 3.20
CA GLN A 185 -9.91 0.74 3.04
C GLN A 185 -9.18 0.09 4.22
N VAL A 186 -9.84 -0.79 4.95
CA VAL A 186 -9.16 -1.60 5.96
C VAL A 186 -7.92 -2.17 5.29
N LYS A 187 -6.75 -1.88 5.86
CA LYS A 187 -5.51 -2.35 5.25
C LYS A 187 -5.55 -3.87 5.18
N ASP A 188 -4.99 -4.40 4.14
CA ASP A 188 -4.86 -5.84 3.92
C ASP A 188 -4.21 -6.55 5.13
N THR A 189 -3.27 -5.88 5.79
CA THR A 189 -2.66 -6.32 7.06
C THR A 189 -3.67 -6.52 8.19
N SER A 190 -4.68 -5.64 8.30
CA SER A 190 -5.71 -5.75 9.35
C SER A 190 -6.64 -6.95 9.13
N LEU A 191 -7.01 -7.22 7.88
CA LEU A 191 -7.81 -8.41 7.53
C LEU A 191 -7.03 -9.70 7.82
N ARG A 192 -5.74 -9.76 7.45
CA ARG A 192 -4.86 -10.91 7.70
C ARG A 192 -4.64 -11.17 9.18
N ASN A 193 -4.54 -10.11 9.98
CA ASN A 193 -4.43 -10.28 11.43
C ASN A 193 -5.71 -10.87 12.04
N LEU A 194 -6.89 -10.50 11.52
CA LEU A 194 -8.17 -11.13 11.93
C LEU A 194 -8.23 -12.62 11.58
N ASP A 195 -7.62 -13.04 10.48
CA ASP A 195 -7.54 -14.43 10.06
C ASP A 195 -6.39 -15.20 10.75
N ASN A 196 -5.72 -14.61 11.75
CA ASN A 196 -4.59 -15.19 12.49
C ASN A 196 -3.37 -15.56 11.62
N GLN A 197 -3.28 -15.00 10.42
CA GLN A 197 -2.20 -15.31 9.47
C GLN A 197 -0.81 -14.90 9.97
N PHE A 198 -0.74 -13.99 10.94
CA PHE A 198 0.52 -13.51 11.53
C PHE A 198 0.92 -14.19 12.85
N ASP A 199 0.16 -15.18 13.32
CA ASP A 199 0.44 -15.82 14.63
C ASP A 199 1.81 -16.51 14.69
N ALA A 200 2.24 -17.09 13.57
CA ALA A 200 3.56 -17.68 13.47
C ALA A 200 4.69 -16.64 13.55
N LEU A 201 4.50 -15.45 12.95
CA LEU A 201 5.43 -14.32 13.03
C LEU A 201 5.47 -13.74 14.44
N LYS A 202 4.31 -13.54 15.08
CA LYS A 202 4.21 -13.12 16.48
C LYS A 202 4.94 -14.09 17.40
N SER A 203 4.75 -15.40 17.18
CA SER A 203 5.41 -16.45 17.95
C SER A 203 6.94 -16.44 17.77
N ALA A 204 7.43 -16.15 16.57
CA ALA A 204 8.86 -16.04 16.27
C ALA A 204 9.54 -14.89 17.01
N MET A 205 8.81 -13.80 17.26
CA MET A 205 9.30 -12.61 17.97
C MET A 205 9.05 -12.66 19.47
N LYS A 206 8.27 -13.62 19.97
CA LYS A 206 7.87 -13.70 21.38
C LYS A 206 9.07 -13.68 22.33
N GLY A 207 9.08 -12.72 23.25
CA GLY A 207 10.17 -12.51 24.22
C GLY A 207 11.46 -11.94 23.60
N ARG A 208 11.41 -11.47 22.36
CA ARG A 208 12.55 -10.84 21.70
C ARG A 208 12.44 -9.31 21.75
N GLN A 209 13.58 -8.64 21.72
CA GLN A 209 13.64 -7.18 21.65
C GLN A 209 12.89 -6.69 20.39
N GLY A 210 11.97 -5.73 20.57
CA GLY A 210 11.17 -5.16 19.49
C GLY A 210 9.91 -5.98 19.12
N GLU A 211 9.53 -6.99 19.94
CA GLU A 211 8.30 -7.74 19.74
C GLU A 211 7.07 -6.82 19.64
N ASP A 212 6.97 -5.85 20.54
CA ASP A 212 5.90 -4.85 20.66
C ASP A 212 5.97 -3.72 19.63
N GLN A 213 7.05 -3.68 18.82
CA GLN A 213 7.28 -2.63 17.85
C GLN A 213 6.78 -2.97 16.44
N ILE A 214 6.30 -4.19 16.21
CA ILE A 214 5.77 -4.61 14.93
C ILE A 214 4.26 -4.36 14.89
N ALA A 215 3.82 -3.49 13.97
CA ALA A 215 2.42 -3.21 13.73
C ALA A 215 1.83 -4.24 12.75
N TYR A 216 1.00 -5.14 13.25
CA TYR A 216 0.37 -6.22 12.47
C TYR A 216 -0.95 -5.79 11.80
N TYR A 217 -1.55 -4.68 12.23
CA TYR A 217 -2.80 -4.14 11.68
C TYR A 217 -2.82 -2.61 11.75
N GLU A 218 -3.80 -2.01 11.09
CA GLU A 218 -3.96 -0.56 11.11
C GLU A 218 -4.42 -0.07 12.48
N GLY A 219 -3.64 0.86 13.07
CA GLY A 219 -3.90 1.37 14.43
C GLY A 219 -3.23 0.56 15.52
N ASP A 220 -2.44 -0.47 15.18
CA ASP A 220 -1.55 -1.13 16.12
C ASP A 220 -0.49 -0.16 16.65
N SER A 221 -0.02 -0.38 17.87
CA SER A 221 0.91 0.51 18.56
C SER A 221 2.37 0.44 18.08
N GLY A 222 2.69 -0.54 17.22
CA GLY A 222 4.03 -0.73 16.69
C GLY A 222 4.44 0.34 15.68
N ASP A 223 5.72 0.70 15.68
CA ASP A 223 6.29 1.67 14.74
C ASP A 223 6.74 1.06 13.41
N VAL A 224 6.93 -0.28 13.36
CA VAL A 224 7.41 -1.01 12.20
C VAL A 224 6.24 -1.77 11.54
N ASP A 225 5.86 -1.37 10.33
CA ASP A 225 4.78 -2.04 9.58
C ASP A 225 5.17 -3.50 9.23
N ILE A 226 4.29 -4.46 9.48
CA ILE A 226 4.51 -5.88 9.17
C ILE A 226 4.90 -6.09 7.70
N ALA A 227 4.39 -5.30 6.77
CA ALA A 227 4.77 -5.41 5.36
C ALA A 227 6.24 -5.06 5.10
N GLU A 228 6.85 -4.21 5.94
CA GLU A 228 8.29 -3.94 5.90
C GLU A 228 9.09 -5.13 6.45
N VAL A 229 8.64 -5.72 7.55
CA VAL A 229 9.21 -6.95 8.10
C VAL A 229 9.18 -8.08 7.07
N LEU A 230 8.03 -8.29 6.42
CA LEU A 230 7.90 -9.30 5.36
C LEU A 230 8.83 -9.02 4.17
N ALA A 231 9.02 -7.75 3.80
CA ALA A 231 9.98 -7.39 2.75
C ALA A 231 11.41 -7.78 3.13
N TYR A 232 11.80 -7.59 4.40
CA TYR A 232 13.13 -8.00 4.87
C TYR A 232 13.29 -9.52 4.88
N LEU A 233 12.27 -10.27 5.29
CA LEU A 233 12.29 -11.74 5.27
C LEU A 233 12.38 -12.27 3.84
N GLU A 234 11.51 -11.78 2.94
CA GLU A 234 11.49 -12.20 1.54
C GLU A 234 12.79 -11.91 0.80
N MET A 235 13.55 -10.88 1.20
CA MET A 235 14.91 -10.69 0.66
C MET A 235 15.80 -11.90 0.86
N PHE A 236 15.64 -12.64 1.97
CA PHE A 236 16.42 -13.83 2.29
C PHE A 236 15.84 -15.14 1.79
N ASN A 237 14.73 -15.09 1.08
CA ASN A 237 14.14 -16.27 0.42
C ASN A 237 14.96 -16.62 -0.84
N LEU A 238 16.01 -17.44 -0.66
CA LEU A 238 16.90 -17.81 -1.76
C LEU A 238 16.28 -18.78 -2.76
N ASP A 239 15.16 -19.41 -2.42
CA ASP A 239 14.39 -20.22 -3.37
C ASP A 239 13.64 -19.31 -4.35
N ARG A 240 13.09 -18.18 -3.87
CA ARG A 240 12.42 -17.18 -4.73
C ARG A 240 13.42 -16.24 -5.40
N TYR A 241 14.42 -15.82 -4.69
CA TYR A 241 15.46 -14.89 -5.14
C TYR A 241 16.85 -15.53 -5.05
N PRO A 242 17.27 -16.40 -5.98
CA PRO A 242 18.64 -16.92 -6.05
C PRO A 242 19.67 -15.78 -6.04
N LEU A 243 20.92 -16.06 -5.66
CA LEU A 243 21.95 -15.01 -5.46
C LEU A 243 22.15 -14.08 -6.68
N GLY A 244 21.88 -14.54 -7.90
CA GLY A 244 21.91 -13.70 -9.12
C GLY A 244 20.65 -12.86 -9.36
N ALA A 245 19.56 -13.09 -8.63
CA ALA A 245 18.31 -12.35 -8.75
C ALA A 245 18.18 -11.34 -7.61
N HIS A 246 18.04 -10.05 -7.93
CA HIS A 246 17.98 -8.99 -6.93
C HIS A 246 16.55 -8.62 -6.57
N PRO A 247 16.18 -8.56 -5.27
CA PRO A 247 14.81 -8.33 -4.79
C PRO A 247 14.40 -6.85 -4.78
N HIS A 248 14.75 -6.06 -5.81
CA HIS A 248 14.47 -4.62 -5.90
C HIS A 248 12.98 -4.28 -5.98
N ASN A 249 12.14 -5.25 -6.35
CA ASN A 249 10.69 -5.10 -6.41
C ASN A 249 9.99 -5.11 -5.03
N LEU A 250 10.70 -5.46 -3.96
CA LEU A 250 10.18 -5.43 -2.58
C LEU A 250 10.13 -4.02 -2.01
N TYR A 251 10.97 -3.09 -2.51
CA TYR A 251 10.91 -1.71 -2.10
C TYR A 251 9.77 -0.95 -2.81
N GLY A 252 9.04 -0.12 -2.05
CA GLY A 252 8.02 0.80 -2.59
C GLY A 252 6.69 0.16 -2.98
N ARG A 253 6.57 -1.16 -2.94
CA ARG A 253 5.31 -1.89 -3.09
C ARG A 253 5.17 -2.88 -1.93
N ARG A 254 4.84 -2.37 -0.75
CA ARG A 254 4.60 -3.18 0.46
C ARG A 254 3.64 -4.35 0.20
N TYR A 255 2.66 -4.14 -0.67
CA TYR A 255 1.75 -5.18 -1.12
C TYR A 255 2.47 -6.38 -1.79
N ASN A 256 3.57 -6.15 -2.52
CA ASN A 256 4.29 -7.25 -3.18
C ASN A 256 4.91 -8.22 -2.17
N ALA A 257 5.51 -7.71 -1.08
CA ALA A 257 6.09 -8.57 -0.05
C ALA A 257 5.02 -9.45 0.63
N MET A 258 3.88 -8.86 0.95
CA MET A 258 2.74 -9.59 1.53
C MET A 258 2.20 -10.64 0.57
N LYS A 259 1.99 -10.28 -0.69
CA LYS A 259 1.52 -11.22 -1.72
C LYS A 259 2.48 -12.39 -1.91
N GLN A 260 3.79 -12.12 -1.98
CA GLN A 260 4.81 -13.16 -2.15
C GLN A 260 4.87 -14.08 -0.93
N PHE A 261 4.77 -13.52 0.26
CA PHE A 261 4.73 -14.29 1.49
C PHE A 261 3.53 -15.26 1.51
N ASP A 262 2.33 -14.82 1.08
CA ASP A 262 1.17 -15.70 0.98
C ASP A 262 1.36 -16.80 -0.06
N GLU A 263 1.86 -16.44 -1.26
CA GLU A 263 2.15 -17.41 -2.31
C GLU A 263 3.12 -18.48 -1.81
N ASP A 264 4.13 -18.08 -1.00
CA ASP A 264 5.15 -18.98 -0.48
C ASP A 264 4.69 -19.78 0.76
N ILE A 265 3.73 -19.28 1.54
CA ILE A 265 3.07 -20.10 2.58
C ILE A 265 2.47 -21.36 1.96
N ASP A 266 1.85 -21.25 0.80
CA ASP A 266 1.20 -22.38 0.13
C ASP A 266 2.18 -23.21 -0.72
N SER A 267 3.04 -22.54 -1.50
CA SER A 267 3.91 -23.20 -2.48
C SER A 267 5.24 -23.70 -1.91
N ASN A 268 5.80 -23.02 -0.90
CA ASN A 268 7.06 -23.39 -0.25
C ASN A 268 7.07 -23.15 1.28
N PRO A 269 6.18 -23.82 2.03
CA PRO A 269 6.01 -23.59 3.48
C PRO A 269 7.30 -23.82 4.28
N LYS A 270 8.22 -24.68 3.79
CA LYS A 270 9.50 -24.92 4.47
C LYS A 270 10.42 -23.71 4.40
N ALA A 271 10.46 -22.98 3.28
CA ALA A 271 11.20 -21.73 3.16
C ALA A 271 10.65 -20.69 4.13
N ILE A 272 9.33 -20.53 4.18
CA ILE A 272 8.67 -19.57 5.08
C ILE A 272 8.94 -19.90 6.55
N GLN A 273 8.82 -21.16 6.97
CA GLN A 273 9.15 -21.58 8.34
C GLN A 273 10.59 -21.27 8.72
N LEU A 274 11.51 -21.45 7.75
CA LEU A 274 12.93 -21.16 7.95
C LEU A 274 13.18 -19.66 8.11
N LEU A 275 12.55 -18.84 7.28
CA LEU A 275 12.60 -17.37 7.36
C LEU A 275 12.01 -16.87 8.68
N MET A 276 10.85 -17.37 9.10
CA MET A 276 10.24 -17.02 10.39
C MET A 276 11.16 -17.35 11.56
N LYS A 277 11.80 -18.52 11.55
CA LYS A 277 12.78 -18.89 12.58
C LYS A 277 13.98 -17.94 12.65
N LYS A 278 14.35 -17.31 11.50
CA LYS A 278 15.47 -16.38 11.37
C LYS A 278 15.06 -14.91 11.40
N MET A 279 13.78 -14.64 11.53
CA MET A 279 13.23 -13.29 11.60
C MET A 279 13.94 -12.41 12.65
N PRO A 280 14.14 -12.82 13.93
CA PRO A 280 14.84 -11.98 14.90
C PRO A 280 16.25 -11.60 14.46
N ASP A 281 17.01 -12.55 13.89
CA ASP A 281 18.38 -12.31 13.43
C ASP A 281 18.41 -11.30 12.28
N ILE A 282 17.45 -11.39 11.33
CA ILE A 282 17.35 -10.49 10.16
C ILE A 282 16.94 -9.08 10.60
N LEU A 283 16.02 -8.96 11.55
CA LEU A 283 15.57 -7.67 12.07
C LEU A 283 16.68 -6.97 12.88
N VAL A 284 17.41 -7.70 13.71
CA VAL A 284 18.61 -7.17 14.39
C VAL A 284 19.64 -6.71 13.37
N LEU A 285 19.89 -7.49 12.30
CA LEU A 285 20.81 -7.09 11.23
C LEU A 285 20.36 -5.81 10.55
N SER A 286 19.06 -5.61 10.29
CA SER A 286 18.56 -4.39 9.67
C SER A 286 18.90 -3.14 10.48
N ASP A 287 18.71 -3.19 11.80
CA ASP A 287 19.06 -2.10 12.72
C ASP A 287 20.58 -1.87 12.81
N ARG A 288 21.37 -2.95 12.84
CA ARG A 288 22.84 -2.85 12.83
C ARG A 288 23.37 -2.18 11.56
N ILE A 289 22.79 -2.52 10.40
CA ILE A 289 23.15 -1.86 9.14
C ILE A 289 22.82 -0.37 9.22
N ARG A 290 21.67 0.03 9.73
CA ARG A 290 21.29 1.44 9.89
C ARG A 290 22.26 2.20 10.78
N GLU A 291 22.59 1.63 11.95
CA GLU A 291 23.55 2.20 12.89
C GLU A 291 24.94 2.35 12.26
N THR A 292 25.45 1.27 11.66
CA THR A 292 26.78 1.26 11.05
C THR A 292 26.85 2.20 9.84
N THR A 293 25.75 2.32 9.07
CA THR A 293 25.66 3.27 7.97
C THR A 293 25.88 4.70 8.46
N LEU A 294 25.19 5.10 9.53
CA LEU A 294 25.36 6.43 10.11
C LEU A 294 26.80 6.64 10.64
N ALA A 295 27.35 5.64 11.32
CA ALA A 295 28.72 5.71 11.86
C ALA A 295 29.80 5.77 10.78
N THR A 296 29.53 5.22 9.60
CA THR A 296 30.48 5.17 8.46
C THR A 296 30.42 6.43 7.59
N CYS A 297 29.29 7.16 7.59
CA CYS A 297 29.16 8.39 6.81
C CYS A 297 30.10 9.47 7.32
N ASP A 298 30.82 10.10 6.39
CA ASP A 298 31.60 11.31 6.69
C ASP A 298 30.69 12.54 6.89
N GLU A 299 31.25 13.61 7.42
CA GLU A 299 30.50 14.83 7.72
C GLU A 299 29.89 15.46 6.46
N ALA A 300 30.58 15.41 5.33
CA ALA A 300 30.09 15.94 4.07
C ALA A 300 28.83 15.19 3.60
N THR A 301 28.82 13.88 3.74
CA THR A 301 27.67 13.01 3.45
C THR A 301 26.50 13.30 4.40
N ILE A 302 26.77 13.41 5.70
CA ILE A 302 25.76 13.74 6.72
C ILE A 302 25.08 15.07 6.41
N VAL A 303 25.87 16.10 6.09
CA VAL A 303 25.34 17.44 5.75
C VAL A 303 24.57 17.41 4.44
N ARG A 304 25.15 16.79 3.40
CA ARG A 304 24.56 16.76 2.05
C ARG A 304 23.19 16.11 2.03
N PHE A 305 23.03 15.00 2.71
CA PHE A 305 21.77 14.24 2.73
C PHE A 305 20.91 14.49 3.96
N GLN A 306 21.35 15.39 4.86
CA GLN A 306 20.62 15.76 6.08
C GLN A 306 20.28 14.56 6.99
N ILE A 307 21.17 13.58 7.04
CA ILE A 307 20.93 12.28 7.70
C ILE A 307 21.34 12.24 9.16
N GLY A 308 21.89 13.33 9.71
CA GLY A 308 22.35 13.36 11.09
C GLY A 308 22.84 14.73 11.53
N ARG A 309 23.46 14.77 12.70
CA ARG A 309 24.00 16.00 13.30
C ARG A 309 25.41 16.26 12.76
N ALA A 310 25.63 17.40 12.09
CA ALA A 310 26.97 17.84 11.72
C ALA A 310 27.78 18.24 12.96
N LYS A 311 29.02 17.78 13.06
CA LYS A 311 29.95 18.16 14.14
C LYS A 311 30.33 19.63 14.10
N SER A 312 30.33 20.25 12.91
CA SER A 312 30.68 21.65 12.66
C SER A 312 29.72 22.70 13.24
N GLY A 313 28.62 22.29 13.86
CA GLY A 313 27.65 23.23 14.44
C GLY A 313 26.83 24.02 13.43
N ASP A 314 26.86 23.69 12.15
CA ASP A 314 26.06 24.33 11.10
C ASP A 314 24.56 24.12 11.39
N ARG A 315 23.86 25.25 11.66
CA ARG A 315 22.42 25.25 12.01
C ARG A 315 21.51 24.68 10.92
N ARG A 316 21.99 24.55 9.68
CA ARG A 316 21.21 24.06 8.54
C ARG A 316 20.88 22.55 8.59
N VAL A 317 21.56 21.78 9.43
CA VAL A 317 21.40 20.31 9.56
C VAL A 317 20.50 19.90 10.73
N ARG A 318 19.85 20.86 11.37
CA ARG A 318 18.96 20.59 12.53
C ARG A 318 17.54 20.31 12.10
N SER A 319 17.25 19.17 11.47
CA SER A 319 15.88 18.64 11.47
C SER A 319 15.61 18.00 12.84
N PRO A 320 14.60 18.46 13.61
CA PRO A 320 14.20 17.81 14.86
C PRO A 320 13.81 16.33 14.65
N GLU A 321 13.35 15.98 13.45
CA GLU A 321 12.87 14.65 13.07
C GLU A 321 13.97 13.60 13.01
N ASN A 322 15.24 14.00 12.91
CA ASN A 322 16.38 13.08 12.83
C ASN A 322 17.09 12.86 14.18
N ARG A 323 16.46 13.26 15.29
CA ARG A 323 17.02 13.03 16.63
C ARG A 323 16.40 11.81 17.27
N ASN A 324 17.24 10.95 17.86
CA ASN A 324 16.80 9.76 18.59
C ASN A 324 15.97 8.80 17.70
N THR A 325 16.44 8.54 16.48
CA THR A 325 15.81 7.54 15.62
C THR A 325 15.91 6.17 16.28
N PRO A 326 14.79 5.51 16.56
CA PRO A 326 14.81 4.24 17.27
C PRO A 326 15.39 3.12 16.40
N LEU A 327 16.15 2.25 17.04
CA LEU A 327 16.62 0.96 16.55
C LEU A 327 15.89 -0.10 17.38
N HIS A 328 14.68 -0.41 16.95
CA HIS A 328 13.69 -1.14 17.73
C HIS A 328 14.18 -2.54 18.15
N PHE A 329 14.85 -3.23 17.23
CA PHE A 329 15.33 -4.59 17.42
C PHE A 329 16.70 -4.66 18.14
N LEU A 330 17.36 -3.51 18.34
CA LEU A 330 18.54 -3.36 19.19
C LEU A 330 18.23 -2.75 20.56
N GLY A 331 17.01 -2.23 20.77
CA GLY A 331 16.61 -1.61 22.04
C GLY A 331 17.35 -0.32 22.35
N LYS A 332 17.78 0.43 21.33
CA LYS A 332 18.51 1.69 21.48
C LYS A 332 18.08 2.71 20.39
N SER A 333 18.66 3.90 20.42
CA SER A 333 18.45 4.92 19.40
C SER A 333 19.77 5.41 18.82
N MET A 334 19.70 6.03 17.63
CA MET A 334 20.83 6.70 16.97
C MET A 334 20.51 8.17 16.72
N ASP A 335 21.56 9.03 16.71
CA ASP A 335 21.45 10.47 16.45
C ASP A 335 21.58 10.78 14.96
N GLY A 336 20.60 10.31 14.19
CA GLY A 336 20.52 10.49 12.74
C GLY A 336 19.56 9.49 12.13
N ASN A 337 19.22 9.69 10.85
CA ASN A 337 18.32 8.79 10.12
C ASN A 337 18.79 8.64 8.65
N PRO A 338 19.65 7.67 8.35
CA PRO A 338 20.01 7.35 6.99
C PRO A 338 18.75 7.02 6.17
N PRO A 339 18.71 7.38 4.87
CA PRO A 339 17.55 7.07 4.03
C PRO A 339 17.20 5.58 4.08
N GLY A 340 15.96 5.23 4.44
CA GLY A 340 15.52 3.84 4.53
C GLY A 340 15.70 3.05 3.24
N ALA A 341 15.72 3.73 2.09
CA ALA A 341 16.01 3.14 0.80
C ALA A 341 17.44 2.54 0.69
N TRP A 342 18.41 3.05 1.45
CA TRP A 342 19.78 2.53 1.43
C TRP A 342 19.89 1.17 2.11
N LEU A 343 19.01 0.93 3.11
CA LEU A 343 18.98 -0.34 3.84
C LEU A 343 18.74 -1.54 2.91
N TYR A 344 17.85 -1.40 1.92
CA TYR A 344 17.41 -2.52 1.09
C TYR A 344 18.54 -3.20 0.31
N PRO A 345 19.35 -2.50 -0.52
CA PRO A 345 20.47 -3.15 -1.22
C PRO A 345 21.55 -3.64 -0.27
N MET A 346 21.80 -2.93 0.86
CA MET A 346 22.77 -3.36 1.86
C MET A 346 22.31 -4.65 2.54
N LEU A 347 21.07 -4.72 3.04
CA LEU A 347 20.52 -5.90 3.70
C LEU A 347 20.49 -7.10 2.73
N ALA A 348 20.02 -6.87 1.50
CA ALA A 348 19.99 -7.90 0.48
C ALA A 348 21.37 -8.47 0.12
N ALA A 349 22.45 -7.69 0.25
CA ALA A 349 23.81 -8.16 0.00
C ALA A 349 24.24 -9.27 0.98
N PHE A 350 23.75 -9.25 2.22
CA PHE A 350 24.05 -10.28 3.22
C PHE A 350 23.52 -11.66 2.88
N ARG A 351 22.64 -11.80 1.88
CA ARG A 351 22.20 -13.08 1.32
C ARG A 351 23.37 -13.95 0.86
N ALA A 352 24.45 -13.34 0.36
CA ALA A 352 25.68 -14.04 -0.03
C ALA A 352 26.36 -14.75 1.15
N ASN A 353 26.14 -14.26 2.36
CA ASN A 353 26.64 -14.84 3.60
C ASN A 353 25.76 -15.98 4.16
N VAL A 354 24.70 -16.39 3.46
CA VAL A 354 23.76 -17.41 3.94
C VAL A 354 24.09 -18.78 3.33
N LEU A 355 24.17 -19.78 4.20
CA LEU A 355 24.05 -21.19 3.82
C LEU A 355 22.57 -21.55 3.85
N TRP A 356 21.97 -21.69 2.68
CA TRP A 356 20.55 -21.91 2.51
C TRP A 356 20.24 -23.29 1.94
N ASN A 357 19.30 -23.98 2.57
CA ASN A 357 18.64 -25.17 2.02
C ASN A 357 17.28 -25.34 2.72
N SER A 358 16.19 -24.97 2.06
CA SER A 358 14.84 -25.02 2.61
C SER A 358 14.37 -26.46 2.84
N SER A 359 14.75 -27.40 1.99
CA SER A 359 14.34 -28.81 2.10
C SER A 359 14.93 -29.50 3.34
N THR A 360 16.15 -29.12 3.77
CA THR A 360 16.80 -29.63 4.98
C THR A 360 16.66 -28.72 6.20
N GLY A 361 15.97 -27.58 6.05
CA GLY A 361 15.80 -26.59 7.12
C GLY A 361 17.08 -25.85 7.52
N LYS A 362 18.04 -25.70 6.58
CA LYS A 362 19.33 -25.06 6.84
C LYS A 362 19.30 -23.59 6.49
N PHE A 363 19.42 -22.72 7.50
CA PHE A 363 19.80 -21.32 7.39
C PHE A 363 20.91 -21.04 8.40
N ALA A 364 22.11 -20.76 7.92
CA ALA A 364 23.25 -20.41 8.77
C ALA A 364 24.10 -19.34 8.11
N TRP A 365 24.71 -18.49 8.90
CA TRP A 365 25.70 -17.52 8.41
C TRP A 365 27.03 -18.23 8.12
N LYS A 366 27.67 -17.98 6.97
CA LYS A 366 29.01 -18.48 6.63
C LYS A 366 30.06 -17.88 7.53
N VAL A 367 29.93 -16.58 7.83
CA VAL A 367 30.79 -15.85 8.78
C VAL A 367 29.93 -15.01 9.72
N PRO A 368 30.41 -14.66 10.93
CA PRO A 368 29.69 -13.79 11.86
C PRO A 368 29.29 -12.48 11.17
N VAL A 369 28.01 -12.13 11.33
CA VAL A 369 27.38 -11.02 10.63
C VAL A 369 28.05 -9.68 10.97
N ASP A 370 28.42 -9.50 12.26
CA ASP A 370 29.07 -8.27 12.72
C ASP A 370 30.45 -8.07 12.09
N GLN A 371 31.23 -9.14 12.03
CA GLN A 371 32.56 -9.12 11.39
C GLN A 371 32.46 -8.80 9.91
N LEU A 372 31.47 -9.37 9.23
CA LEU A 372 31.20 -9.07 7.83
C LEU A 372 30.78 -7.62 7.66
N LEU A 373 29.82 -7.14 8.46
CA LEU A 373 29.30 -5.78 8.37
C LEU A 373 30.41 -4.74 8.58
N GLU A 374 31.22 -4.91 9.62
CA GLU A 374 32.35 -4.02 9.89
C GLU A 374 33.31 -3.93 8.68
N ALA A 375 33.60 -5.06 8.06
CA ALA A 375 34.53 -5.11 6.93
C ALA A 375 33.97 -4.49 5.64
N VAL A 376 32.66 -4.64 5.35
CA VAL A 376 32.08 -4.22 4.07
C VAL A 376 31.33 -2.89 4.13
N ALA A 377 30.97 -2.39 5.33
CA ALA A 377 30.17 -1.18 5.48
C ALA A 377 30.70 0.04 4.71
N PRO A 378 32.00 0.36 4.71
CA PRO A 378 32.51 1.50 3.95
C PRO A 378 32.17 1.42 2.46
N MET A 379 32.28 0.25 1.86
CA MET A 379 32.00 0.03 0.43
C MET A 379 30.49 0.04 0.13
N LEU A 380 29.68 -0.53 1.03
CA LEU A 380 28.21 -0.53 0.90
C LEU A 380 27.67 0.90 1.00
N VAL A 381 28.14 1.69 1.98
CA VAL A 381 27.75 3.08 2.17
C VAL A 381 28.18 3.92 0.97
N ALA A 382 29.43 3.81 0.52
CA ALA A 382 29.93 4.53 -0.66
C ALA A 382 29.08 4.22 -1.91
N THR A 383 28.67 2.96 -2.10
CA THR A 383 27.79 2.55 -3.19
C THR A 383 26.45 3.27 -3.10
N CYS A 384 25.80 3.25 -1.95
CA CYS A 384 24.49 3.90 -1.76
C CYS A 384 24.56 5.42 -1.88
N VAL A 385 25.62 6.04 -1.38
CA VAL A 385 25.90 7.48 -1.53
C VAL A 385 26.02 7.84 -3.01
N LYS A 386 26.81 7.10 -3.77
CA LYS A 386 27.00 7.33 -5.21
C LYS A 386 25.71 7.16 -5.98
N GLU A 387 25.00 6.05 -5.79
CA GLU A 387 23.71 5.80 -6.43
C GLU A 387 22.67 6.88 -6.09
N HIS A 388 22.67 7.39 -4.86
CA HIS A 388 21.79 8.48 -4.45
C HIS A 388 22.14 9.78 -5.18
N GLN A 389 23.44 10.09 -5.32
CA GLN A 389 23.92 11.28 -6.03
C GLN A 389 23.60 11.21 -7.53
N ASP A 390 23.88 10.09 -8.16
CA ASP A 390 23.69 9.87 -9.60
C ASP A 390 22.19 9.90 -10.00
N ASN A 391 21.29 9.75 -9.02
CA ASN A 391 19.85 9.77 -9.21
C ASN A 391 19.16 11.06 -8.71
N GLN A 392 19.78 12.21 -8.94
CA GLN A 392 19.20 13.54 -8.67
C GLN A 392 18.83 13.77 -7.19
N GLY A 393 19.51 13.10 -6.25
CA GLY A 393 19.22 13.23 -4.83
C GLY A 393 17.90 12.60 -4.37
N LYS A 394 17.35 11.62 -5.11
CA LYS A 394 16.14 10.88 -4.75
C LYS A 394 16.53 9.53 -4.18
N PRO A 395 16.44 9.34 -2.84
CA PRO A 395 16.91 8.13 -2.18
C PRO A 395 16.18 6.86 -2.61
N GLU A 396 14.91 6.96 -2.98
CA GLU A 396 14.09 5.81 -3.39
C GLU A 396 14.63 5.08 -4.63
N PHE A 397 15.39 5.75 -5.49
CA PHE A 397 15.99 5.11 -6.65
C PHE A 397 17.10 4.13 -6.27
N VAL A 398 17.79 4.35 -5.14
CA VAL A 398 18.81 3.41 -4.64
C VAL A 398 18.19 2.02 -4.41
N ALA A 399 17.00 1.97 -3.81
CA ALA A 399 16.31 0.71 -3.54
C ALA A 399 15.53 0.13 -4.73
N LYS A 400 15.24 0.94 -5.77
CA LYS A 400 14.48 0.49 -6.95
C LYS A 400 15.35 0.00 -8.09
N ARG A 401 16.64 0.33 -8.10
CA ARG A 401 17.57 -0.03 -9.18
C ARG A 401 18.38 -1.26 -8.82
N SER A 402 18.44 -2.19 -9.76
CA SER A 402 19.23 -3.43 -9.62
C SER A 402 20.73 -3.18 -9.46
N SER A 403 21.27 -2.05 -9.98
CA SER A 403 22.69 -1.68 -9.88
C SER A 403 23.18 -1.61 -8.44
N ALA A 404 22.45 -0.93 -7.55
CA ALA A 404 22.82 -0.82 -6.14
C ALA A 404 22.91 -2.20 -5.47
N TYR A 405 21.92 -3.08 -5.71
CA TYR A 405 21.93 -4.44 -5.18
C TYR A 405 23.11 -5.27 -5.73
N GLN A 406 23.37 -5.16 -7.02
CA GLN A 406 24.44 -5.89 -7.68
C GLN A 406 25.80 -5.49 -7.13
N ILE A 407 26.08 -4.19 -7.00
CA ILE A 407 27.36 -3.68 -6.50
C ILE A 407 27.53 -4.04 -5.01
N CYS A 408 26.48 -3.85 -4.18
CA CYS A 408 26.52 -4.24 -2.77
C CYS A 408 26.79 -5.76 -2.61
N ALA A 409 26.10 -6.60 -3.38
CA ALA A 409 26.30 -8.05 -3.37
C ALA A 409 27.72 -8.44 -3.81
N MET A 410 28.30 -7.71 -4.79
CA MET A 410 29.66 -7.93 -5.25
C MET A 410 30.69 -7.68 -4.15
N HIS A 411 30.56 -6.59 -3.38
CA HIS A 411 31.46 -6.29 -2.26
C HIS A 411 31.43 -7.37 -1.17
N VAL A 412 30.23 -7.87 -0.84
CA VAL A 412 30.09 -8.97 0.13
C VAL A 412 30.71 -10.26 -0.39
N ASN A 413 30.45 -10.61 -1.65
CA ASN A 413 31.05 -11.80 -2.27
C ASN A 413 32.57 -11.74 -2.33
N GLU A 414 33.13 -10.58 -2.69
CA GLU A 414 34.58 -10.38 -2.73
C GLU A 414 35.23 -10.63 -1.36
N TYR A 415 34.65 -10.07 -0.30
CA TYR A 415 35.13 -10.33 1.06
C TYR A 415 35.10 -11.82 1.42
N LEU A 416 33.98 -12.50 1.14
CA LEU A 416 33.81 -13.91 1.44
C LEU A 416 34.82 -14.77 0.66
N ASN A 417 35.03 -14.51 -0.62
CA ASN A 417 35.97 -15.24 -1.47
C ASN A 417 37.43 -15.06 -1.00
N VAL A 418 37.83 -13.81 -0.66
CA VAL A 418 39.17 -13.54 -0.13
C VAL A 418 39.43 -14.28 1.17
N ARG A 419 38.41 -14.32 2.04
CA ARG A 419 38.50 -15.06 3.30
C ARG A 419 38.63 -16.56 3.08
N GLU A 420 37.79 -17.15 2.22
CA GLU A 420 37.84 -18.58 1.90
C GLU A 420 39.22 -18.98 1.33
N ILE A 421 39.78 -18.19 0.42
CA ILE A 421 41.12 -18.41 -0.12
C ILE A 421 42.19 -18.38 1.00
N LYS A 422 42.09 -17.44 1.94
CA LYS A 422 43.01 -17.37 3.08
C LYS A 422 42.91 -18.60 3.98
N GLU A 423 41.70 -19.07 4.26
CA GLU A 423 41.46 -20.27 5.08
C GLU A 423 41.99 -21.53 4.39
N LEU A 424 41.76 -21.68 3.10
CA LEU A 424 42.30 -22.80 2.30
C LEU A 424 43.84 -22.82 2.29
N ARG A 425 44.46 -21.65 2.11
CA ARG A 425 45.95 -21.52 2.15
C ARG A 425 46.50 -21.86 3.54
N ALA A 426 45.84 -21.41 4.61
CA ALA A 426 46.25 -21.73 5.96
C ALA A 426 46.10 -23.24 6.30
N GLN A 427 45.08 -23.90 5.73
CA GLN A 427 44.92 -25.37 5.86
C GLN A 427 45.98 -26.14 5.08
N ALA A 428 46.32 -25.68 3.86
CA ALA A 428 47.34 -26.28 3.03
C ALA A 428 48.75 -26.15 3.66
N ALA A 429 49.06 -25.03 4.35
CA ALA A 429 50.32 -24.82 5.03
C ALA A 429 50.47 -25.65 6.35
N LYS A 430 49.37 -26.23 6.85
CA LYS A 430 49.39 -27.12 8.07
C LYS A 430 49.49 -28.60 7.73
N ARG A 431 49.38 -28.96 6.45
CA ARG A 431 49.59 -30.32 5.91
C ARG A 431 51.03 -30.46 5.38
#